data_424cc29c11feedcd386474ea27e5fb47
#
_entry.id   424cc29c11feedcd386474ea27e5fb47
#
_cell.length_a   1.000
_cell.length_b   1.000
_cell.length_c   1.000
_cell.angle_alpha   90.00
_cell.angle_beta   90.00
_cell.angle_gamma   90.00
#
_symmetry.space_group_name_H-M   'P 1'
#
loop_
_entity.id
_entity.type
_entity.pdbx_description
1 polymer ?
#
loop_
_entity_poly.entity_id
_entity_poly.type
_entity_poly.pdbx_seq_one_letter_code
_entity_poly.pdbx_strand_id
1 'polypeptide(L)'
;MTEVRTLGGTCVNRGCLPSKNLIEAARLVYDARNPRYPGIPPHEPHIDFRQLVAQKDAVISSYRDKKYQSIIGDDTDIDVVYGRARLLDPHTVEVGGPEGTTHLRGERILVALGSSPTTPPLEGLDRTPYFACM
;
A
#
# COMPACT_ATOMS: atom_id res chain seq x y z
N MET A 1 -6.64 5.92 16.87
CA MET A 1 -6.74 5.17 15.58
C MET A 1 -6.16 3.78 15.76
N THR A 2 -6.76 2.76 15.16
CA THR A 2 -6.21 1.38 15.21
C THR A 2 -5.71 0.95 13.83
N GLU A 3 -4.57 0.26 13.77
CA GLU A 3 -3.97 -0.22 12.52
C GLU A 3 -3.41 -1.64 12.74
N VAL A 4 -3.67 -2.53 11.80
CA VAL A 4 -3.26 -3.95 11.92
C VAL A 4 -1.93 -4.24 11.24
N ARG A 5 -1.50 -3.40 10.30
CA ARG A 5 -0.29 -3.65 9.49
C ARG A 5 0.57 -2.41 9.33
N THR A 6 0.19 -1.52 8.41
CA THR A 6 1.01 -0.38 7.99
C THR A 6 0.14 0.81 7.63
N LEU A 7 0.43 1.96 8.21
CA LEU A 7 -0.24 3.22 7.90
C LEU A 7 -0.17 3.55 6.39
N GLY A 8 -1.19 4.24 5.88
CA GLY A 8 -1.25 4.69 4.48
C GLY A 8 -2.20 3.91 3.60
N GLY A 9 -2.76 2.79 4.08
CA GLY A 9 -3.76 2.00 3.37
C GLY A 9 -3.25 1.36 2.07
N THR A 10 -4.17 0.82 1.27
CA THR A 10 -3.87 0.06 0.04
C THR A 10 -3.19 0.92 -1.02
N CYS A 11 -3.67 2.14 -1.25
CA CYS A 11 -3.17 3.01 -2.33
C CYS A 11 -1.66 3.29 -2.20
N VAL A 12 -1.20 3.63 -1.01
CA VAL A 12 0.21 3.96 -0.76
C VAL A 12 1.06 2.71 -0.73
N ASN A 13 0.62 1.68 -0.01
CA ASN A 13 1.48 0.53 0.30
C ASN A 13 1.50 -0.54 -0.80
N ARG A 14 0.40 -0.73 -1.54
CA ARG A 14 0.23 -1.89 -2.42
C ARG A 14 -0.44 -1.60 -3.76
N GLY A 15 -1.07 -0.44 -3.91
CA GLY A 15 -1.87 -0.10 -5.08
C GLY A 15 -1.26 1.00 -5.93
N CYS A 16 -1.80 2.21 -5.80
CA CYS A 16 -1.55 3.32 -6.72
C CYS A 16 -0.09 3.76 -6.79
N LEU A 17 0.57 3.92 -5.64
CA LEU A 17 1.92 4.47 -5.61
C LEU A 17 2.96 3.50 -6.19
N PRO A 18 3.02 2.23 -5.74
CA PRO A 18 3.94 1.26 -6.32
C PRO A 18 3.69 0.98 -7.80
N SER A 19 2.44 0.85 -8.22
CA SER A 19 2.12 0.58 -9.62
C SER A 19 2.47 1.74 -10.53
N LYS A 20 2.18 2.99 -10.14
CA LYS A 20 2.55 4.17 -10.93
C LYS A 20 4.07 4.34 -11.07
N ASN A 21 4.81 4.05 -10.01
CA ASN A 21 6.29 4.09 -10.07
C ASN A 21 6.84 3.10 -11.10
N LEU A 22 6.35 1.85 -11.08
CA LEU A 22 6.80 0.83 -12.05
C LEU A 22 6.29 1.09 -13.48
N ILE A 23 5.08 1.64 -13.63
CA ILE A 23 4.55 2.04 -14.95
C ILE A 23 5.40 3.15 -15.55
N GLU A 24 5.84 4.13 -14.76
CA GLU A 24 6.72 5.20 -15.28
C GLU A 24 8.08 4.64 -15.72
N ALA A 25 8.67 3.71 -14.98
CA ALA A 25 9.88 3.02 -15.41
C ALA A 25 9.66 2.24 -16.72
N ALA A 26 8.54 1.53 -16.85
CA ALA A 26 8.20 0.82 -18.07
C ALA A 26 7.99 1.77 -19.26
N ARG A 27 7.42 2.96 -19.02
CA ARG A 27 7.25 3.99 -20.04
C ARG A 27 8.58 4.52 -20.57
N LEU A 28 9.56 4.76 -19.69
CA LEU A 28 10.90 5.18 -20.10
C LEU A 28 11.56 4.13 -21.02
N VAL A 29 11.40 2.84 -20.71
CA VAL A 29 11.88 1.75 -21.56
C VAL A 29 11.17 1.73 -22.91
N TYR A 30 9.85 1.90 -22.90
CA TYR A 30 9.05 1.96 -24.13
C TYR A 30 9.48 3.14 -25.01
N ASP A 31 9.64 4.34 -24.45
CA ASP A 31 10.03 5.54 -25.18
C ASP A 31 11.47 5.42 -25.75
N ALA A 32 12.37 4.74 -25.03
CA ALA A 32 13.73 4.46 -25.53
C ALA A 32 13.74 3.53 -26.75
N ARG A 33 12.86 2.53 -26.75
CA ARG A 33 12.66 1.61 -27.89
C ARG A 33 11.91 2.25 -29.06
N ASN A 34 11.05 3.24 -28.78
CA ASN A 34 10.15 3.86 -29.74
C ASN A 34 10.26 5.39 -29.72
N PRO A 35 11.44 5.95 -30.06
CA PRO A 35 11.63 7.40 -30.05
C PRO A 35 10.75 8.08 -31.09
N ARG A 36 10.17 9.22 -30.72
CA ARG A 36 9.24 9.98 -31.56
C ARG A 36 9.95 10.85 -32.62
N TYR A 37 11.26 11.05 -32.47
CA TYR A 37 12.03 11.96 -33.29
C TYR A 37 12.99 11.19 -34.19
N PRO A 38 12.98 11.44 -35.51
CA PRO A 38 13.86 10.73 -36.47
C PRO A 38 15.35 10.85 -36.18
N GLY A 39 15.77 11.91 -35.48
CA GLY A 39 17.18 12.12 -35.10
C GLY A 39 17.61 11.36 -33.85
N ILE A 40 16.71 10.64 -33.18
CA ILE A 40 17.01 9.82 -32.01
C ILE A 40 16.85 8.35 -32.40
N PRO A 41 17.95 7.58 -32.53
CA PRO A 41 17.83 6.16 -32.87
C PRO A 41 17.22 5.38 -31.69
N PRO A 42 16.39 4.37 -31.96
CA PRO A 42 15.90 3.48 -30.92
C PRO A 42 17.08 2.71 -30.30
N HIS A 43 16.99 2.49 -28.99
CA HIS A 43 17.98 1.67 -28.27
C HIS A 43 17.29 0.79 -27.23
N GLU A 44 17.94 -0.32 -26.90
CA GLU A 44 17.49 -1.26 -25.87
C GLU A 44 18.17 -0.91 -24.54
N PRO A 45 17.46 -0.33 -23.56
CA PRO A 45 18.03 -0.05 -22.25
C PRO A 45 18.24 -1.34 -21.46
N HIS A 46 19.35 -1.43 -20.75
CA HIS A 46 19.56 -2.49 -19.76
C HIS A 46 18.67 -2.25 -18.55
N ILE A 47 17.89 -3.27 -18.12
CA ILE A 47 16.97 -3.18 -17.02
C ILE A 47 17.47 -4.03 -15.86
N ASP A 48 17.85 -3.40 -14.76
CA ASP A 48 18.02 -4.08 -13.48
C ASP A 48 16.69 -4.01 -12.69
N PHE A 49 15.88 -5.05 -12.85
CA PHE A 49 14.58 -5.12 -12.19
C PHE A 49 14.67 -5.13 -10.66
N ARG A 50 15.75 -5.67 -10.09
CA ARG A 50 15.98 -5.68 -8.64
C ARG A 50 16.16 -4.26 -8.12
N GLN A 51 16.93 -3.43 -8.81
CA GLN A 51 17.11 -2.03 -8.47
C GLN A 51 15.82 -1.23 -8.63
N LEU A 52 15.00 -1.49 -9.65
CA LEU A 52 13.69 -0.85 -9.81
C LEU A 52 12.76 -1.16 -8.64
N VAL A 53 12.70 -2.40 -8.19
CA VAL A 53 11.90 -2.79 -7.02
C VAL A 53 12.43 -2.12 -5.75
N ALA A 54 13.73 -2.12 -5.52
CA ALA A 54 14.34 -1.49 -4.36
C ALA A 54 14.07 0.03 -4.33
N GLN A 55 14.19 0.71 -5.46
CA GLN A 55 13.87 2.13 -5.59
C GLN A 55 12.39 2.41 -5.31
N LYS A 56 11.49 1.60 -5.86
CA LYS A 56 10.05 1.68 -5.58
C LYS A 56 9.77 1.55 -4.07
N ASP A 57 10.38 0.58 -3.39
CA ASP A 57 10.20 0.36 -1.95
C ASP A 57 10.73 1.54 -1.13
N ALA A 58 11.87 2.11 -1.50
CA ALA A 58 12.42 3.30 -0.86
C ALA A 58 11.51 4.53 -1.02
N VAL A 59 10.93 4.74 -2.20
CA VAL A 59 9.96 5.83 -2.44
C VAL A 59 8.72 5.68 -1.57
N ILE A 60 8.15 4.45 -1.49
CA ILE A 60 6.98 4.18 -0.67
C ILE A 60 7.28 4.40 0.81
N SER A 61 8.42 3.93 1.30
CA SER A 61 8.84 4.13 2.69
C SER A 61 8.98 5.60 3.01
N SER A 62 9.74 6.34 2.21
CA SER A 62 9.91 7.79 2.37
C SER A 62 8.58 8.56 2.35
N TYR A 63 7.65 8.14 1.49
CA TYR A 63 6.32 8.78 1.43
C TYR A 63 5.50 8.52 2.70
N ARG A 64 5.53 7.28 3.22
CA ARG A 64 4.89 6.95 4.51
C ARG A 64 5.45 7.78 5.65
N ASP A 65 6.78 7.82 5.75
CA ASP A 65 7.47 8.53 6.82
C ASP A 65 7.10 10.02 6.82
N LYS A 66 7.11 10.65 5.65
CA LYS A 66 6.80 12.09 5.51
C LYS A 66 5.31 12.42 5.64
N LYS A 67 4.41 11.54 5.23
CA LYS A 67 2.97 11.85 5.13
C LYS A 67 2.13 11.28 6.27
N TYR A 68 2.60 10.25 6.92
CA TYR A 68 1.84 9.59 7.97
C TYR A 68 2.57 9.57 9.31
N GLN A 69 3.80 9.10 9.37
CA GLN A 69 4.53 9.01 10.64
C GLN A 69 4.90 10.38 11.19
N SER A 70 5.34 11.32 10.34
CA SER A 70 5.65 12.68 10.78
C SER A 70 4.41 13.49 11.20
N ILE A 71 3.22 13.14 10.69
CA ILE A 71 1.95 13.81 11.06
C ILE A 71 1.39 13.22 12.36
N ILE A 72 1.67 11.97 12.66
CA ILE A 72 1.21 11.26 13.86
C ILE A 72 2.27 11.34 14.99
N GLY A 73 3.30 12.17 14.83
CA GLY A 73 4.34 12.36 15.83
C GLY A 73 3.88 13.17 17.04
N ASP A 74 4.81 13.49 17.92
CA ASP A 74 4.60 13.98 19.30
C ASP A 74 3.70 15.22 19.47
N ASP A 75 3.35 15.92 18.39
CA ASP A 75 2.54 17.17 18.42
C ASP A 75 1.09 16.97 17.94
N THR A 76 0.59 15.76 17.82
CA THR A 76 -0.78 15.52 17.34
C THR A 76 -1.67 14.83 18.38
N ASP A 77 -2.95 15.21 18.41
CA ASP A 77 -3.99 14.54 19.21
C ASP A 77 -4.40 13.16 18.65
N ILE A 78 -3.47 12.46 17.95
CA ILE A 78 -3.75 11.20 17.27
C ILE A 78 -2.89 10.09 17.87
N ASP A 79 -3.51 9.23 18.67
CA ASP A 79 -2.90 8.00 19.13
C ASP A 79 -3.09 6.86 18.11
N VAL A 80 -2.04 6.11 17.84
CA VAL A 80 -2.09 4.90 17.00
C VAL A 80 -1.87 3.66 17.86
N VAL A 81 -2.88 2.80 17.91
CA VAL A 81 -2.80 1.50 18.60
C VAL A 81 -2.71 0.39 17.55
N TYR A 82 -1.61 -0.32 17.55
CA TYR A 82 -1.38 -1.43 16.61
C TYR A 82 -2.00 -2.72 17.13
N GLY A 83 -2.87 -3.32 16.32
CA GLY A 83 -3.53 -4.56 16.64
C GLY A 83 -4.81 -4.79 15.85
N ARG A 84 -5.36 -5.98 15.98
CA ARG A 84 -6.61 -6.35 15.34
C ARG A 84 -7.80 -5.82 16.15
N ALA A 85 -8.54 -4.90 15.56
CA ALA A 85 -9.69 -4.27 16.19
C ALA A 85 -10.96 -5.10 16.04
N ARG A 86 -11.79 -5.12 17.08
CA ARG A 86 -13.14 -5.69 17.11
C ARG A 86 -14.09 -4.74 17.82
N LEU A 87 -15.23 -4.43 17.22
CA LEU A 87 -16.29 -3.66 17.86
C LEU A 87 -16.96 -4.53 18.94
N LEU A 88 -17.05 -4.03 20.16
CA LEU A 88 -17.80 -4.68 21.26
C LEU A 88 -19.20 -4.09 21.38
N ASP A 89 -19.31 -2.78 21.21
CA ASP A 89 -20.54 -2.01 21.25
C ASP A 89 -20.39 -0.73 20.39
N PRO A 90 -21.41 0.15 20.26
CA PRO A 90 -21.33 1.38 19.45
C PRO A 90 -20.22 2.36 19.86
N HIS A 91 -19.66 2.21 21.05
CA HIS A 91 -18.67 3.13 21.61
C HIS A 91 -17.38 2.47 22.05
N THR A 92 -17.27 1.14 22.00
CA THR A 92 -16.11 0.39 22.50
C THR A 92 -15.49 -0.50 21.44
N VAL A 93 -14.18 -0.36 21.28
CA VAL A 93 -13.35 -1.18 20.40
C VAL A 93 -12.34 -1.93 21.24
N GLU A 94 -12.30 -3.25 21.08
CA GLU A 94 -11.24 -4.10 21.59
C GLU A 94 -10.12 -4.20 20.54
N VAL A 95 -8.88 -4.01 20.96
CA VAL A 95 -7.70 -4.13 20.08
C VAL A 95 -6.77 -5.19 20.65
N GLY A 96 -6.66 -6.31 19.95
CA GLY A 96 -5.72 -7.39 20.27
C GLY A 96 -4.37 -7.16 19.59
N GLY A 97 -3.34 -6.90 20.36
CA GLY A 97 -1.96 -6.68 19.92
C GLY A 97 -0.97 -7.64 20.57
N PRO A 98 0.32 -7.55 20.20
CA PRO A 98 1.36 -8.44 20.76
C PRO A 98 1.55 -8.29 22.27
N GLU A 99 1.22 -7.14 22.84
CA GLU A 99 1.34 -6.83 24.28
C GLU A 99 0.05 -7.15 25.07
N GLY A 100 -0.95 -7.72 24.41
CA GLY A 100 -2.24 -8.05 25.03
C GLY A 100 -3.43 -7.36 24.37
N THR A 101 -4.52 -7.28 25.14
CA THR A 101 -5.78 -6.70 24.68
C THR A 101 -6.02 -5.34 25.34
N THR A 102 -6.29 -4.32 24.55
CA THR A 102 -6.64 -2.97 24.98
C THR A 102 -8.06 -2.64 24.59
N HIS A 103 -8.80 -1.97 25.48
CA HIS A 103 -10.13 -1.44 25.18
C HIS A 103 -10.07 0.07 24.98
N LEU A 104 -10.56 0.53 23.84
CA LEU A 104 -10.67 1.94 23.49
C LEU A 104 -12.13 2.34 23.50
N ARG A 105 -12.45 3.46 24.14
CA ARG A 105 -13.79 4.03 24.16
C ARG A 105 -13.83 5.37 23.45
N GLY A 106 -14.81 5.57 22.57
CA GLY A 106 -15.00 6.81 21.82
C GLY A 106 -16.47 7.19 21.73
N GLU A 107 -16.73 8.49 21.66
CA GLU A 107 -18.10 9.00 21.41
C GLU A 107 -18.57 8.63 20.00
N ARG A 108 -17.64 8.57 19.06
CA ARG A 108 -17.88 8.20 17.65
C ARG A 108 -16.81 7.26 17.15
N ILE A 109 -17.19 6.28 16.36
CA ILE A 109 -16.27 5.33 15.74
C ILE A 109 -16.39 5.46 14.23
N LEU A 110 -15.27 5.78 13.57
CA LEU A 110 -15.16 5.75 12.12
C LEU A 110 -14.62 4.39 11.67
N VAL A 111 -15.41 3.69 10.87
CA VAL A 111 -15.04 2.36 10.33
C VAL A 111 -14.40 2.52 8.97
N ALA A 112 -13.10 2.23 8.87
CA ALA A 112 -12.29 2.33 7.66
C ALA A 112 -11.43 1.06 7.47
N LEU A 113 -12.07 -0.10 7.40
CA LEU A 113 -11.42 -1.43 7.44
C LEU A 113 -10.71 -1.80 6.13
N GLY A 114 -10.90 -1.01 5.07
CA GLY A 114 -10.40 -1.35 3.74
C GLY A 114 -11.12 -2.55 3.12
N SER A 115 -10.46 -3.19 2.17
CA SER A 115 -10.96 -4.36 1.47
C SER A 115 -9.83 -5.30 1.07
N SER A 116 -10.16 -6.51 0.70
CA SER A 116 -9.25 -7.48 0.11
C SER A 116 -9.80 -7.94 -1.24
N PRO A 117 -8.93 -8.28 -2.22
CA PRO A 117 -9.37 -8.86 -3.46
C PRO A 117 -10.17 -10.15 -3.21
N THR A 118 -11.27 -10.29 -3.92
CA THR A 118 -12.08 -11.51 -3.90
C THR A 118 -11.90 -12.25 -5.22
N THR A 119 -11.60 -13.52 -5.12
CA THR A 119 -11.53 -14.41 -6.29
C THR A 119 -12.96 -14.75 -6.72
N PRO A 120 -13.37 -14.44 -7.96
CA PRO A 120 -14.69 -14.82 -8.44
C PRO A 120 -14.80 -16.35 -8.56
N PRO A 121 -16.00 -16.94 -8.38
CA PRO A 121 -16.21 -18.38 -8.50
C PRO A 121 -16.27 -18.81 -9.98
N LEU A 122 -15.13 -18.77 -10.66
CA LEU A 122 -14.98 -19.23 -12.04
C LEU A 122 -14.42 -20.64 -12.05
N GLU A 123 -15.05 -21.50 -12.83
CA GLU A 123 -14.61 -22.90 -13.00
C GLU A 123 -13.19 -22.94 -13.59
N GLY A 124 -12.30 -23.69 -12.94
CA GLY A 124 -10.90 -23.86 -13.36
C GLY A 124 -9.94 -22.78 -12.88
N LEU A 125 -10.40 -21.69 -12.25
CA LEU A 125 -9.53 -20.62 -11.75
C LEU A 125 -8.64 -21.12 -10.60
N ASP A 126 -9.11 -22.06 -9.81
CA ASP A 126 -8.37 -22.73 -8.74
C ASP A 126 -7.15 -23.53 -9.24
N ARG A 127 -7.14 -23.89 -10.54
CA ARG A 127 -6.08 -24.66 -11.21
C ARG A 127 -5.27 -23.82 -12.20
N THR A 128 -5.56 -22.54 -12.32
CA THR A 128 -4.90 -21.64 -13.27
C THR A 128 -4.11 -20.58 -12.51
N PRO A 129 -2.79 -20.41 -12.77
CA PRO A 129 -2.03 -19.30 -12.21
C PRO A 129 -2.63 -17.97 -12.65
N TYR A 130 -2.91 -17.08 -11.70
CA TYR A 130 -3.38 -15.73 -11.99
C TYR A 130 -2.80 -14.72 -11.00
N PHE A 131 -2.82 -13.45 -11.39
CA PHE A 131 -2.43 -12.34 -10.52
C PHE A 131 -3.68 -11.60 -10.03
N ALA A 132 -3.70 -11.27 -8.75
CA ALA A 132 -4.67 -10.36 -8.17
C ALA A 132 -3.97 -9.08 -7.71
N CYS A 133 -4.64 -7.94 -7.82
CA CYS A 133 -4.18 -6.70 -7.21
C CYS A 133 -4.40 -6.80 -5.69
N MET A 134 -3.32 -6.78 -4.91
CA MET A 134 -3.36 -6.85 -3.44
C MET A 134 -3.07 -5.51 -2.80
#